data_a87baf8df88a5b2fa8a6197d69d1cfb9
#
_entry.id   a87baf8df88a5b2fa8a6197d69d1cfb9
#
_cell.length_a   1.000
_cell.length_b   1.000
_cell.length_c   1.000
_cell.angle_alpha   90.00
_cell.angle_beta   90.00
_cell.angle_gamma   90.00
#
_symmetry.space_group_name_H-M   'P 1'
#
loop_
_entity.id
_entity.type
_entity.pdbx_description
1 polymer ?
#
loop_
_entity_poly.entity_id
_entity_poly.type
_entity_poly.pdbx_seq_one_letter_code
_entity_poly.pdbx_strand_id
1 'polypeptide(L)'
;MGLREELPPPTPTVYLVDDEALVRESLVRLLSSHGILAVGFASAEEFLTAWRPGQRGCVVLDLRMPGLDGLGLQARLAELQFDLPILFLSGAADVPSAVRALKAGAADFLSKPIEASEFVPRVREALAADAALAQERARLTHFQTRLENLTTREREVLTRLLGGHSNKQIAFELGISVKTVEVHRSRLMHKAGVASFAELVQVATAVGFRAATRMDDTGRASG
;
A
#
# COMPACT_ATOMS: atom_id res chain seq x y z
N MET A 1 3.86 -13.80 -28.04
CA MET A 1 3.58 -12.73 -27.06
C MET A 1 2.82 -13.40 -25.93
N GLY A 2 3.58 -13.92 -24.94
CA GLY A 2 3.03 -14.75 -23.86
C GLY A 2 2.21 -13.90 -22.90
N LEU A 3 0.96 -14.28 -22.71
CA LEU A 3 0.15 -13.88 -21.57
C LEU A 3 0.95 -14.30 -20.31
N ARG A 4 1.42 -13.35 -19.53
CA ARG A 4 1.80 -13.64 -18.15
C ARG A 4 0.49 -14.05 -17.48
N GLU A 5 0.34 -15.33 -17.19
CA GLU A 5 -0.66 -15.80 -16.25
C GLU A 5 -0.44 -15.00 -14.96
N GLU A 6 -1.33 -14.06 -14.68
CA GLU A 6 -1.34 -13.39 -13.39
C GLU A 6 -1.65 -14.47 -12.35
N LEU A 7 -0.63 -14.84 -11.58
CA LEU A 7 -0.82 -15.70 -10.42
C LEU A 7 -1.92 -15.10 -9.54
N PRO A 8 -2.85 -15.92 -9.03
CA PRO A 8 -3.87 -15.40 -8.14
C PRO A 8 -3.22 -14.65 -6.97
N PRO A 9 -3.82 -13.56 -6.50
CA PRO A 9 -3.26 -12.82 -5.39
C PRO A 9 -3.04 -13.75 -4.19
N PRO A 10 -1.94 -13.59 -3.44
CA PRO A 10 -1.65 -14.44 -2.30
C PRO A 10 -2.80 -14.40 -1.30
N THR A 11 -3.17 -15.57 -0.78
CA THR A 11 -4.24 -15.70 0.21
C THR A 11 -3.87 -14.93 1.48
N PRO A 12 -4.72 -14.01 1.97
CA PRO A 12 -4.44 -13.29 3.20
C PRO A 12 -4.23 -14.25 4.38
N THR A 13 -3.12 -14.08 5.08
CA THR A 13 -2.68 -14.97 6.16
C THR A 13 -2.40 -14.15 7.43
N VAL A 14 -2.78 -14.69 8.58
CA VAL A 14 -2.39 -14.14 9.88
C VAL A 14 -1.06 -14.76 10.29
N TYR A 15 -0.05 -13.94 10.44
CA TYR A 15 1.30 -14.35 10.88
C TYR A 15 1.39 -14.12 12.39
N LEU A 16 1.37 -15.19 13.17
CA LEU A 16 1.30 -15.15 14.62
C LEU A 16 2.70 -15.39 15.19
N VAL A 17 3.29 -14.38 15.81
CA VAL A 17 4.64 -14.43 16.37
C VAL A 17 4.54 -14.35 17.89
N ASP A 18 4.82 -15.46 18.58
CA ASP A 18 4.68 -15.60 20.03
C ASP A 18 5.60 -16.76 20.49
N ASP A 19 6.45 -16.57 21.48
CA ASP A 19 7.36 -17.61 21.96
C ASP A 19 6.66 -18.70 22.78
N GLU A 20 5.48 -18.40 23.34
CA GLU A 20 4.67 -19.36 24.09
C GLU A 20 3.92 -20.32 23.16
N ALA A 21 4.39 -21.56 23.02
CA ALA A 21 3.82 -22.55 22.10
C ALA A 21 2.31 -22.78 22.32
N LEU A 22 1.86 -22.85 23.58
CA LEU A 22 0.46 -23.07 23.92
C LEU A 22 -0.44 -21.91 23.47
N VAL A 23 0.00 -20.67 23.66
CA VAL A 23 -0.72 -19.47 23.20
C VAL A 23 -0.78 -19.46 21.69
N ARG A 24 0.37 -19.61 21.03
CA ARG A 24 0.51 -19.62 19.59
C ARG A 24 -0.40 -20.65 18.92
N GLU A 25 -0.34 -21.93 19.37
CA GLU A 25 -1.15 -22.99 18.80
C GLU A 25 -2.65 -22.81 19.07
N SER A 26 -3.01 -22.28 20.25
CA SER A 26 -4.41 -22.02 20.59
C SER A 26 -5.00 -20.95 19.70
N LEU A 27 -4.27 -19.85 19.45
CA LEU A 27 -4.71 -18.77 18.58
C LEU A 27 -4.77 -19.20 17.11
N VAL A 28 -3.83 -20.01 16.63
CA VAL A 28 -3.88 -20.56 15.26
C VAL A 28 -5.12 -21.46 15.11
N ARG A 29 -5.43 -22.33 16.09
CA ARG A 29 -6.64 -23.16 16.08
C ARG A 29 -7.91 -22.32 16.12
N LEU A 30 -7.95 -21.29 16.96
CA LEU A 30 -9.07 -20.37 17.05
C LEU A 30 -9.33 -19.69 15.69
N LEU A 31 -8.32 -19.11 15.06
CA LEU A 31 -8.45 -18.46 13.74
C LEU A 31 -8.92 -19.45 12.68
N SER A 32 -8.33 -20.66 12.65
CA SER A 32 -8.72 -21.72 11.73
C SER A 32 -10.20 -22.14 11.90
N SER A 33 -10.72 -22.21 13.12
CA SER A 33 -12.14 -22.51 13.38
C SER A 33 -13.09 -21.42 12.87
N HIS A 34 -12.58 -20.20 12.65
CA HIS A 34 -13.31 -19.08 12.04
C HIS A 34 -13.04 -18.90 10.55
N GLY A 35 -12.39 -19.89 9.90
CA GLY A 35 -12.04 -19.85 8.47
C GLY A 35 -10.93 -18.87 8.11
N ILE A 36 -10.13 -18.47 9.09
CA ILE A 36 -9.01 -17.54 8.89
C ILE A 36 -7.72 -18.34 8.84
N LEU A 37 -6.96 -18.21 7.73
CA LEU A 37 -5.67 -18.86 7.60
C LEU A 37 -4.66 -18.20 8.54
N ALA A 38 -3.95 -19.01 9.32
CA ALA A 38 -2.95 -18.52 10.27
C ALA A 38 -1.72 -19.43 10.29
N VAL A 39 -0.55 -18.83 10.44
CA VAL A 39 0.74 -19.52 10.56
C VAL A 39 1.47 -18.96 11.79
N GLY A 40 1.96 -19.85 12.66
CA GLY A 40 2.67 -19.48 13.89
C GLY A 40 4.18 -19.53 13.72
N PHE A 41 4.87 -18.59 14.38
CA PHE A 41 6.32 -18.46 14.48
C PHE A 41 6.72 -18.37 15.95
N ALA A 42 7.77 -19.07 16.34
CA ALA A 42 8.23 -19.11 17.72
C ALA A 42 9.16 -17.93 18.08
N SER A 43 9.61 -17.17 17.10
CA SER A 43 10.43 -15.98 17.32
C SER A 43 10.34 -14.97 16.19
N ALA A 44 10.82 -13.76 16.46
CA ALA A 44 10.94 -12.70 15.46
C ALA A 44 11.88 -13.11 14.30
N GLU A 45 12.97 -13.80 14.60
CA GLU A 45 13.97 -14.24 13.63
C GLU A 45 13.40 -15.29 12.69
N GLU A 46 12.60 -16.23 13.21
CA GLU A 46 11.90 -17.24 12.43
C GLU A 46 10.95 -16.54 11.44
N PHE A 47 10.15 -15.59 11.92
CA PHE A 47 9.25 -14.82 11.08
C PHE A 47 10.00 -14.05 9.98
N LEU A 48 11.06 -13.30 10.34
CA LEU A 48 11.86 -12.53 9.38
C LEU A 48 12.50 -13.43 8.31
N THR A 49 12.89 -14.66 8.67
CA THR A 49 13.45 -15.63 7.73
C THR A 49 12.40 -16.17 6.76
N ALA A 50 11.17 -16.33 7.21
CA ALA A 50 10.06 -16.89 6.42
C ALA A 50 9.35 -15.85 5.58
N TRP A 51 9.28 -14.60 6.05
CA TRP A 51 8.54 -13.54 5.36
C TRP A 51 9.14 -13.18 3.99
N ARG A 52 8.26 -12.88 3.05
CA ARG A 52 8.62 -12.42 1.69
C ARG A 52 7.77 -11.20 1.29
N PRO A 53 8.37 -10.23 0.56
CA PRO A 53 7.61 -9.12 -0.01
C PRO A 53 6.43 -9.59 -0.86
N GLY A 54 5.31 -8.87 -0.78
CA GLY A 54 4.09 -9.20 -1.52
C GLY A 54 3.15 -10.18 -0.82
N GLN A 55 3.51 -10.72 0.33
CA GLN A 55 2.59 -11.46 1.18
C GLN A 55 1.46 -10.55 1.67
N ARG A 56 0.28 -11.14 1.90
CA ARG A 56 -0.96 -10.46 2.29
C ARG A 56 -1.42 -10.93 3.65
N GLY A 57 -2.09 -10.08 4.40
CA GLY A 57 -2.67 -10.43 5.69
C GLY A 57 -2.36 -9.44 6.80
N CYS A 58 -2.08 -9.95 8.00
CA CYS A 58 -1.66 -9.14 9.15
C CYS A 58 -0.70 -9.93 10.05
N VAL A 59 0.06 -9.21 10.87
CA VAL A 59 0.90 -9.80 11.90
C VAL A 59 0.25 -9.63 13.27
N VAL A 60 0.16 -10.72 14.01
CA VAL A 60 -0.18 -10.71 15.44
C VAL A 60 1.10 -11.01 16.20
N LEU A 61 1.54 -10.09 17.03
CA LEU A 61 2.89 -10.06 17.58
C LEU A 61 2.88 -9.97 19.09
N ASP A 62 3.47 -10.95 19.76
CA ASP A 62 3.70 -10.81 21.20
C ASP A 62 4.72 -9.69 21.47
N LEU A 63 4.43 -8.92 22.50
CA LEU A 63 5.28 -7.80 22.87
C LEU A 63 6.60 -8.27 23.50
N ARG A 64 6.56 -9.36 24.27
CA ARG A 64 7.71 -9.83 25.04
C ARG A 64 8.14 -11.21 24.59
N MET A 65 9.20 -11.26 23.83
CA MET A 65 9.83 -12.49 23.37
C MET A 65 11.35 -12.45 23.67
N PRO A 66 11.98 -13.63 23.90
CA PRO A 66 13.43 -13.71 23.98
C PRO A 66 14.11 -13.25 22.69
N GLY A 67 15.28 -12.65 22.80
CA GLY A 67 16.03 -12.13 21.65
C GLY A 67 15.45 -10.81 21.14
N LEU A 68 14.94 -10.81 19.92
CA LEU A 68 14.28 -9.62 19.34
C LEU A 68 12.82 -9.56 19.82
N ASP A 69 12.53 -8.59 20.68
CA ASP A 69 11.17 -8.37 21.21
C ASP A 69 10.22 -7.79 20.14
N GLY A 70 8.93 -7.72 20.48
CA GLY A 70 7.92 -7.25 19.54
C GLY A 70 8.14 -5.84 19.03
N LEU A 71 8.56 -4.90 19.88
CA LEU A 71 8.86 -3.52 19.44
C LEU A 71 10.10 -3.47 18.55
N GLY A 72 11.11 -4.26 18.87
CA GLY A 72 12.29 -4.41 18.02
C GLY A 72 11.97 -5.00 16.66
N LEU A 73 11.08 -6.01 16.60
CA LEU A 73 10.60 -6.55 15.35
C LEU A 73 9.81 -5.51 14.55
N GLN A 74 8.90 -4.76 15.18
CA GLN A 74 8.17 -3.66 14.51
C GLN A 74 9.11 -2.65 13.89
N ALA A 75 10.14 -2.21 14.62
CA ALA A 75 11.15 -1.28 14.10
C ALA A 75 11.90 -1.86 12.89
N ARG A 76 12.29 -3.14 12.98
CA ARG A 76 12.96 -3.83 11.88
C ARG A 76 12.07 -3.98 10.64
N LEU A 77 10.79 -4.25 10.83
CA LEU A 77 9.81 -4.33 9.75
C LEU A 77 9.60 -2.98 9.06
N ALA A 78 9.59 -1.88 9.83
CA ALA A 78 9.51 -0.53 9.26
C ALA A 78 10.71 -0.21 8.34
N GLU A 79 11.94 -0.61 8.74
CA GLU A 79 13.13 -0.48 7.88
C GLU A 79 13.02 -1.29 6.57
N LEU A 80 12.35 -2.43 6.61
CA LEU A 80 12.09 -3.28 5.45
C LEU A 80 10.89 -2.83 4.59
N GLN A 81 10.30 -1.68 4.90
CA GLN A 81 9.09 -1.17 4.24
C GLN A 81 7.94 -2.19 4.29
N PHE A 82 7.79 -2.82 5.44
CA PHE A 82 6.73 -3.79 5.69
C PHE A 82 5.38 -3.08 5.80
N ASP A 83 4.40 -3.56 5.06
CA ASP A 83 3.13 -2.86 4.84
C ASP A 83 1.91 -3.53 5.48
N LEU A 84 2.08 -4.72 6.09
CA LEU A 84 0.96 -5.42 6.71
C LEU A 84 0.62 -4.78 8.07
N PRO A 85 -0.67 -4.72 8.44
CA PRO A 85 -1.09 -4.29 9.76
C PRO A 85 -0.49 -5.17 10.86
N ILE A 86 -0.03 -4.56 11.95
CA ILE A 86 0.53 -5.23 13.12
C ILE A 86 -0.43 -5.03 14.29
N LEU A 87 -0.88 -6.15 14.89
CA LEU A 87 -1.62 -6.18 16.15
C LEU A 87 -0.71 -6.73 17.24
N PHE A 88 -0.56 -6.00 18.33
CA PHE A 88 0.23 -6.46 19.46
C PHE A 88 -0.61 -7.26 20.45
N LEU A 89 0.00 -8.30 21.00
CA LEU A 89 -0.50 -9.01 22.18
C LEU A 89 0.45 -8.74 23.36
N SER A 90 -0.08 -8.48 24.54
CA SER A 90 0.73 -8.29 25.73
C SER A 90 0.06 -8.80 26.99
N GLY A 91 0.84 -9.27 27.95
CA GLY A 91 0.38 -9.47 29.32
C GLY A 91 -0.06 -8.15 29.98
N ALA A 92 -0.82 -8.25 31.05
CA ALA A 92 -1.46 -7.12 31.71
C ALA A 92 -0.50 -5.94 32.00
N ALA A 93 -1.02 -4.71 31.77
CA ALA A 93 -0.51 -3.42 32.29
C ALA A 93 0.78 -2.84 31.67
N ASP A 94 1.11 -3.12 30.39
CA ASP A 94 2.23 -2.42 29.73
C ASP A 94 1.75 -1.23 28.87
N VAL A 95 1.04 -0.30 29.50
CA VAL A 95 0.54 0.93 28.85
C VAL A 95 1.66 1.72 28.14
N PRO A 96 2.85 1.91 28.70
CA PRO A 96 3.92 2.62 28.00
C PRO A 96 4.34 1.94 26.70
N SER A 97 4.41 0.62 26.64
CA SER A 97 4.75 -0.13 25.43
C SER A 97 3.63 -0.12 24.41
N ALA A 98 2.36 -0.20 24.84
CA ALA A 98 1.20 -0.04 23.96
C ALA A 98 1.22 1.33 23.26
N VAL A 99 1.46 2.40 24.02
CA VAL A 99 1.56 3.76 23.43
C VAL A 99 2.73 3.85 22.44
N ARG A 100 3.88 3.24 22.73
CA ARG A 100 5.00 3.20 21.79
C ARG A 100 4.67 2.44 20.51
N ALA A 101 4.07 1.25 20.64
CA ALA A 101 3.64 0.43 19.50
C ALA A 101 2.69 1.19 18.57
N LEU A 102 1.64 1.80 19.13
CA LEU A 102 0.65 2.57 18.36
C LEU A 102 1.27 3.82 17.70
N LYS A 103 2.13 4.55 18.41
CA LYS A 103 2.86 5.70 17.82
C LYS A 103 3.81 5.28 16.70
N ALA A 104 4.32 4.05 16.74
CA ALA A 104 5.15 3.47 15.69
C ALA A 104 4.35 2.83 14.55
N GLY A 105 3.01 3.02 14.53
CA GLY A 105 2.14 2.59 13.43
C GLY A 105 1.52 1.21 13.59
N ALA A 106 1.50 0.62 14.79
CA ALA A 106 0.72 -0.58 15.05
C ALA A 106 -0.77 -0.30 14.82
N ALA A 107 -1.47 -1.27 14.23
CA ALA A 107 -2.89 -1.15 13.96
C ALA A 107 -3.73 -1.24 15.25
N ASP A 108 -3.31 -2.09 16.19
CA ASP A 108 -4.01 -2.25 17.46
C ASP A 108 -3.13 -2.94 18.52
N PHE A 109 -3.65 -2.97 19.75
CA PHE A 109 -3.00 -3.58 20.89
C PHE A 109 -4.04 -4.28 21.78
N LEU A 110 -3.83 -5.56 22.05
CA LEU A 110 -4.73 -6.41 22.82
C LEU A 110 -4.01 -6.97 24.06
N SER A 111 -4.73 -7.04 25.20
CA SER A 111 -4.18 -7.59 26.43
C SER A 111 -4.46 -9.09 26.56
N LYS A 112 -3.47 -9.86 27.03
CA LYS A 112 -3.65 -11.25 27.48
C LYS A 112 -4.28 -11.26 28.88
N PRO A 113 -5.25 -12.13 29.25
CA PRO A 113 -5.78 -13.23 28.43
C PRO A 113 -6.68 -12.75 27.31
N ILE A 114 -6.62 -13.44 26.16
CA ILE A 114 -7.29 -13.02 24.92
C ILE A 114 -8.64 -13.71 24.84
N GLU A 115 -9.70 -12.93 24.76
CA GLU A 115 -11.05 -13.41 24.50
C GLU A 115 -11.32 -13.53 22.99
N ALA A 116 -11.86 -14.66 22.53
CA ALA A 116 -12.17 -14.90 21.12
C ALA A 116 -13.11 -13.83 20.54
N SER A 117 -14.06 -13.36 21.36
CA SER A 117 -15.05 -12.32 21.02
C SER A 117 -14.43 -10.96 20.73
N GLU A 118 -13.24 -10.69 21.25
CA GLU A 118 -12.47 -9.47 20.99
C GLU A 118 -11.42 -9.69 19.89
N PHE A 119 -10.67 -10.77 19.96
CA PHE A 119 -9.54 -11.05 19.08
C PHE A 119 -9.95 -11.24 17.61
N VAL A 120 -10.96 -12.10 17.36
CA VAL A 120 -11.36 -12.41 15.98
C VAL A 120 -11.86 -11.18 15.21
N PRO A 121 -12.70 -10.29 15.78
CA PRO A 121 -13.06 -9.03 15.13
C PRO A 121 -11.85 -8.15 14.79
N ARG A 122 -10.89 -7.99 15.70
CA ARG A 122 -9.68 -7.16 15.46
C ARG A 122 -8.81 -7.71 14.34
N VAL A 123 -8.63 -9.03 14.29
CA VAL A 123 -7.93 -9.69 13.19
C VAL A 123 -8.67 -9.45 11.85
N ARG A 124 -10.00 -9.54 11.84
CA ARG A 124 -10.79 -9.26 10.63
C ARG A 124 -10.68 -7.81 10.18
N GLU A 125 -10.68 -6.86 11.09
CA GLU A 125 -10.44 -5.44 10.80
C GLU A 125 -9.07 -5.22 10.16
N ALA A 126 -8.02 -5.85 10.71
CA ALA A 126 -6.67 -5.78 10.15
C ALA A 126 -6.59 -6.40 8.76
N LEU A 127 -7.19 -7.57 8.54
CA LEU A 127 -7.26 -8.19 7.21
C LEU A 127 -8.03 -7.34 6.20
N ALA A 128 -9.09 -6.67 6.63
CA ALA A 128 -9.85 -5.74 5.77
C ALA A 128 -9.02 -4.50 5.42
N ALA A 129 -8.24 -3.97 6.36
CA ALA A 129 -7.32 -2.86 6.12
C ALA A 129 -6.24 -3.24 5.09
N ASP A 130 -5.61 -4.42 5.23
CA ASP A 130 -4.67 -4.93 4.21
C ASP A 130 -5.35 -5.08 2.84
N ALA A 131 -6.59 -5.59 2.79
CA ALA A 131 -7.32 -5.75 1.54
C ALA A 131 -7.56 -4.40 0.84
N ALA A 132 -7.94 -3.36 1.59
CA ALA A 132 -8.14 -2.01 1.07
C ALA A 132 -6.84 -1.40 0.52
N LEU A 133 -5.74 -1.53 1.25
CA LEU A 133 -4.42 -1.07 0.82
C LEU A 133 -3.96 -1.77 -0.47
N ALA A 134 -4.14 -3.08 -0.56
CA ALA A 134 -3.76 -3.83 -1.74
C ALA A 134 -4.62 -3.47 -2.97
N GLN A 135 -5.92 -3.25 -2.77
CA GLN A 135 -6.81 -2.79 -3.85
C GLN A 135 -6.37 -1.43 -4.37
N GLU A 136 -6.03 -0.50 -3.48
CA GLU A 136 -5.57 0.82 -3.90
C GLU A 136 -4.22 0.75 -4.64
N ARG A 137 -3.28 -0.07 -4.17
CA ARG A 137 -2.01 -0.31 -4.89
C ARG A 137 -2.24 -0.90 -6.29
N ALA A 138 -3.11 -1.89 -6.40
CA ALA A 138 -3.46 -2.48 -7.69
C ALA A 138 -4.08 -1.44 -8.63
N ARG A 139 -4.95 -0.56 -8.10
CA ARG A 139 -5.55 0.55 -8.84
C ARG A 139 -4.49 1.52 -9.37
N LEU A 140 -3.54 1.92 -8.52
CA LEU A 140 -2.45 2.83 -8.90
C LEU A 140 -1.52 2.20 -9.93
N THR A 141 -1.12 0.94 -9.75
CA THR A 141 -0.29 0.20 -10.72
C THR A 141 -0.98 0.09 -12.08
N HIS A 142 -2.28 -0.25 -12.09
CA HIS A 142 -3.05 -0.34 -13.33
C HIS A 142 -3.14 1.02 -14.04
N PHE A 143 -3.34 2.10 -13.27
CA PHE A 143 -3.33 3.45 -13.82
C PHE A 143 -1.96 3.81 -14.42
N GLN A 144 -0.88 3.51 -13.71
CA GLN A 144 0.49 3.75 -14.21
C GLN A 144 0.74 3.05 -15.54
N THR A 145 0.37 1.76 -15.65
CA THR A 145 0.47 0.99 -16.90
C THR A 145 -0.34 1.64 -18.03
N ARG A 146 -1.53 2.17 -17.73
CA ARG A 146 -2.35 2.88 -18.72
C ARG A 146 -1.70 4.19 -19.19
N LEU A 147 -1.03 4.92 -18.30
CA LEU A 147 -0.28 6.13 -18.66
C LEU A 147 0.93 5.82 -19.56
N GLU A 148 1.55 4.66 -19.41
CA GLU A 148 2.66 4.21 -20.29
C GLU A 148 2.21 4.01 -21.73
N ASN A 149 0.94 3.62 -21.93
CA ASN A 149 0.31 3.41 -23.24
C ASN A 149 -0.23 4.68 -23.90
N LEU A 150 0.02 5.86 -23.33
CA LEU A 150 -0.32 7.12 -23.96
C LEU A 150 0.63 7.40 -25.13
N THR A 151 0.06 7.89 -26.25
CA THR A 151 0.85 8.44 -27.34
C THR A 151 1.61 9.69 -26.89
N THR A 152 2.64 10.07 -27.62
CA THR A 152 3.41 11.31 -27.34
C THR A 152 2.48 12.53 -27.23
N ARG A 153 1.50 12.65 -28.14
CA ARG A 153 0.54 13.77 -28.12
C ARG A 153 -0.41 13.74 -26.91
N GLU A 154 -0.89 12.56 -26.55
CA GLU A 154 -1.73 12.43 -25.34
C GLU A 154 -0.95 12.74 -24.07
N ARG A 155 0.32 12.35 -24.01
CA ARG A 155 1.24 12.67 -22.91
C ARG A 155 1.54 14.17 -22.82
N GLU A 156 1.78 14.84 -23.95
CA GLU A 156 1.98 16.30 -24.01
C GLU A 156 0.74 17.06 -23.53
N VAL A 157 -0.46 16.60 -23.93
CA VAL A 157 -1.72 17.18 -23.45
C VAL A 157 -1.90 16.93 -21.95
N LEU A 158 -1.64 15.71 -21.46
CA LEU A 158 -1.71 15.39 -20.03
C LEU A 158 -0.81 16.31 -19.20
N THR A 159 0.47 16.44 -19.60
CA THR A 159 1.46 17.28 -18.91
C THR A 159 0.96 18.71 -18.72
N ARG A 160 0.38 19.29 -19.76
CA ARG A 160 -0.13 20.67 -19.73
C ARG A 160 -1.43 20.80 -18.92
N LEU A 161 -2.32 19.82 -19.03
CA LEU A 161 -3.53 19.76 -18.20
C LEU A 161 -3.19 19.72 -16.71
N LEU A 162 -2.23 18.91 -16.32
CA LEU A 162 -1.74 18.84 -14.92
C LEU A 162 -1.02 20.13 -14.50
N GLY A 163 -0.43 20.86 -15.45
CA GLY A 163 0.13 22.20 -15.27
C GLY A 163 -0.92 23.32 -15.17
N GLY A 164 -2.21 22.98 -15.23
CA GLY A 164 -3.31 23.96 -15.12
C GLY A 164 -3.63 24.75 -16.39
N HIS A 165 -3.08 24.35 -17.56
CA HIS A 165 -3.30 25.05 -18.83
C HIS A 165 -4.72 24.80 -19.35
N SER A 166 -5.35 25.84 -19.86
CA SER A 166 -6.64 25.74 -20.56
C SER A 166 -6.47 25.08 -21.94
N ASN A 167 -7.56 24.53 -22.50
CA ASN A 167 -7.52 23.97 -23.85
C ASN A 167 -7.03 24.95 -24.92
N LYS A 168 -7.29 26.26 -24.76
CA LYS A 168 -6.81 27.31 -25.66
C LYS A 168 -5.28 27.50 -25.56
N GLN A 169 -4.74 27.49 -24.35
CA GLN A 169 -3.30 27.58 -24.11
C GLN A 169 -2.58 26.33 -24.67
N ILE A 170 -3.11 25.14 -24.40
CA ILE A 170 -2.58 23.87 -24.91
C ILE A 170 -2.56 23.88 -26.46
N ALA A 171 -3.66 24.32 -27.08
CA ALA A 171 -3.76 24.40 -28.52
C ALA A 171 -2.72 25.34 -29.12
N PHE A 172 -2.52 26.52 -28.53
CA PHE A 172 -1.50 27.48 -28.93
C PHE A 172 -0.08 26.90 -28.79
N GLU A 173 0.26 26.31 -27.63
CA GLU A 173 1.59 25.77 -27.36
C GLU A 173 1.94 24.56 -28.23
N LEU A 174 0.94 23.75 -28.59
CA LEU A 174 1.14 22.55 -29.41
C LEU A 174 0.97 22.79 -30.92
N GLY A 175 0.57 23.99 -31.32
CA GLY A 175 0.35 24.35 -32.74
C GLY A 175 -0.82 23.57 -33.37
N ILE A 176 -1.89 23.28 -32.60
CA ILE A 176 -3.07 22.52 -33.06
C ILE A 176 -4.36 23.27 -32.71
N SER A 177 -5.51 22.79 -33.27
CA SER A 177 -6.78 23.40 -32.96
C SER A 177 -7.30 23.03 -31.55
N VAL A 178 -8.10 23.90 -30.94
CA VAL A 178 -8.77 23.61 -29.64
C VAL A 178 -9.59 22.32 -29.74
N LYS A 179 -10.28 22.09 -30.87
CA LYS A 179 -11.04 20.86 -31.12
C LYS A 179 -10.16 19.62 -31.13
N THR A 180 -8.92 19.73 -31.66
CA THR A 180 -7.95 18.64 -31.63
C THR A 180 -7.47 18.34 -30.18
N VAL A 181 -7.30 19.36 -29.36
CA VAL A 181 -6.98 19.20 -27.93
C VAL A 181 -8.12 18.45 -27.21
N GLU A 182 -9.38 18.80 -27.49
CA GLU A 182 -10.55 18.12 -26.92
C GLU A 182 -10.60 16.64 -27.30
N VAL A 183 -10.27 16.30 -28.54
CA VAL A 183 -10.17 14.90 -28.99
C VAL A 183 -9.04 14.16 -28.25
N HIS A 184 -7.86 14.74 -28.13
CA HIS A 184 -6.77 14.13 -27.38
C HIS A 184 -7.11 13.98 -25.90
N ARG A 185 -7.76 14.99 -25.28
CA ARG A 185 -8.23 14.93 -23.91
C ARG A 185 -9.25 13.81 -23.70
N SER A 186 -10.21 13.67 -24.59
CA SER A 186 -11.21 12.58 -24.52
C SER A 186 -10.54 11.20 -24.60
N ARG A 187 -9.62 11.01 -25.55
CA ARG A 187 -8.87 9.75 -25.70
C ARG A 187 -7.99 9.47 -24.47
N LEU A 188 -7.32 10.49 -23.95
CA LEU A 188 -6.53 10.42 -22.75
C LEU A 188 -7.37 9.95 -21.56
N MET A 189 -8.51 10.58 -21.29
CA MET A 189 -9.42 10.22 -20.20
C MET A 189 -9.91 8.77 -20.32
N HIS A 190 -10.31 8.36 -21.53
CA HIS A 190 -10.72 6.99 -21.81
C HIS A 190 -9.58 5.99 -21.59
N LYS A 191 -8.37 6.26 -22.09
CA LYS A 191 -7.19 5.38 -21.89
C LYS A 191 -6.77 5.32 -20.44
N ALA A 192 -6.76 6.45 -19.73
CA ALA A 192 -6.47 6.51 -18.30
C ALA A 192 -7.54 5.78 -17.45
N GLY A 193 -8.76 5.62 -18.01
CA GLY A 193 -9.88 4.96 -17.33
C GLY A 193 -10.39 5.73 -16.13
N VAL A 194 -10.39 7.06 -16.22
CA VAL A 194 -10.89 7.98 -15.20
C VAL A 194 -12.16 8.68 -15.66
N ALA A 195 -13.08 8.91 -14.72
CA ALA A 195 -14.38 9.53 -15.03
C ALA A 195 -14.34 11.06 -15.04
N SER A 196 -13.36 11.67 -14.36
CA SER A 196 -13.25 13.12 -14.21
C SER A 196 -11.81 13.62 -14.25
N PHE A 197 -11.64 14.91 -14.58
CA PHE A 197 -10.34 15.56 -14.54
C PHE A 197 -9.78 15.61 -13.10
N ALA A 198 -10.64 15.77 -12.10
CA ALA A 198 -10.22 15.75 -10.70
C ALA A 198 -9.62 14.39 -10.31
N GLU A 199 -10.24 13.31 -10.73
CA GLU A 199 -9.72 11.96 -10.54
C GLU A 199 -8.38 11.75 -11.28
N LEU A 200 -8.28 12.23 -12.52
CA LEU A 200 -7.02 12.18 -13.28
C LEU A 200 -5.88 12.87 -12.52
N VAL A 201 -6.11 14.07 -11.99
CA VAL A 201 -5.11 14.83 -11.21
C VAL A 201 -4.71 14.06 -9.96
N GLN A 202 -5.70 13.57 -9.20
CA GLN A 202 -5.47 12.81 -7.97
C GLN A 202 -4.60 11.58 -8.22
N VAL A 203 -4.97 10.75 -9.20
CA VAL A 203 -4.25 9.50 -9.46
C VAL A 203 -2.90 9.76 -10.12
N ALA A 204 -2.78 10.73 -11.03
CA ALA A 204 -1.50 11.13 -11.62
C ALA A 204 -0.50 11.62 -10.58
N THR A 205 -0.97 12.38 -9.58
CA THR A 205 -0.15 12.83 -8.45
C THR A 205 0.30 11.64 -7.59
N ALA A 206 -0.62 10.71 -7.30
CA ALA A 206 -0.34 9.52 -6.49
C ALA A 206 0.71 8.60 -7.12
N VAL A 207 0.72 8.46 -8.46
CA VAL A 207 1.74 7.68 -9.19
C VAL A 207 3.01 8.48 -9.51
N GLY A 208 3.13 9.71 -8.99
CA GLY A 208 4.33 10.55 -9.21
C GLY A 208 4.51 11.03 -10.66
N PHE A 209 3.43 11.08 -11.46
CA PHE A 209 3.50 11.64 -12.80
C PHE A 209 3.79 13.13 -12.71
N ARG A 210 5.04 13.51 -12.99
CA ARG A 210 5.45 14.91 -13.03
C ARG A 210 5.16 15.48 -14.42
N ALA A 211 4.41 16.59 -14.44
CA ALA A 211 4.48 17.50 -15.59
C ALA A 211 5.95 17.88 -15.78
N ALA A 212 6.51 17.65 -16.97
CA ALA A 212 7.88 18.09 -17.26
C ALA A 212 7.97 19.59 -16.94
N THR A 213 8.64 19.92 -15.86
CA THR A 213 8.90 21.31 -15.47
C THR A 213 9.66 21.96 -16.63
N ARG A 214 9.25 23.13 -17.07
CA ARG A 214 10.02 23.94 -18.03
C ARG A 214 11.49 23.89 -17.63
N MET A 215 12.34 23.39 -18.51
CA MET A 215 13.72 23.86 -18.52
C MET A 215 13.64 25.35 -18.86
N ASP A 216 13.94 26.19 -17.89
CA ASP A 216 14.11 27.63 -18.11
C ASP A 216 15.22 27.80 -19.14
N ASP A 217 14.80 28.26 -20.32
CA ASP A 217 15.66 28.78 -21.39
C ASP A 217 16.17 30.17 -20.96
N THR A 218 17.08 30.19 -19.97
CA THR A 218 17.89 31.39 -19.66
C THR A 218 19.35 31.09 -19.92
N GLY A 219 19.62 30.63 -21.13
CA GLY A 219 20.97 30.68 -21.73
C GLY A 219 21.18 32.00 -22.42
N ARG A 220 21.20 33.13 -21.74
CA ARG A 220 21.80 34.37 -22.26
C ARG A 220 23.20 34.51 -21.73
N ALA A 221 24.14 34.07 -22.55
CA ALA A 221 25.50 34.57 -22.51
C ALA A 221 25.48 36.09 -22.74
N SER A 222 26.03 36.83 -21.79
CA SER A 222 26.47 38.20 -22.01
C SER A 222 27.99 38.19 -22.14
N GLY A 223 28.44 38.69 -23.27
CA GLY A 223 29.84 38.92 -23.57
C GLY A 223 30.54 39.98 -22.74
#